data_a13d6d93d62dab4b15d2591012595877
#
_entry.id   a13d6d93d62dab4b15d2591012595877
#
_cell.length_a   1.000
_cell.length_b   1.000
_cell.length_c   1.000
_cell.angle_alpha   90.00
_cell.angle_beta   90.00
_cell.angle_gamma   90.00
#
_symmetry.space_group_name_H-M   'P 1'
#
loop_
_entity.id
_entity.type
_entity.pdbx_description
1 polymer ?
#
loop_
_entity_poly.entity_id
_entity_poly.type
_entity_poly.pdbx_seq_one_letter_code
_entity_poly.pdbx_strand_id
1 'polypeptide(L)'
;MLGNYGVIKTNGFFGKLIRLGTMSRWNHAVIAISDTKLVEATPRGVIISQISEYPLIAWNQHEDIKDRQLIADYAKSLVGKPYGFGDILNLALRILGLKIISNTRFMEYLAVKRGIICSELVALCYEHAGVSFNKPAHLVTPGDLAERIIYQ
;
A
#
# COMPACT_ATOMS: atom_id res chain seq x y z
N MET A 1 -11.95 1.05 14.60
CA MET A 1 -10.95 1.28 13.52
C MET A 1 -11.09 0.34 12.31
N LEU A 2 -12.04 -0.59 12.34
CA LEU A 2 -12.26 -1.59 11.28
C LEU A 2 -12.37 -0.94 9.89
N GLY A 3 -11.63 -1.49 8.92
CA GLY A 3 -11.65 -1.03 7.52
C GLY A 3 -10.93 0.31 7.25
N ASN A 4 -10.42 0.99 8.27
CA ASN A 4 -9.61 2.20 8.06
C ASN A 4 -8.24 1.81 7.50
N TYR A 5 -7.73 2.59 6.55
CA TYR A 5 -6.31 2.52 6.25
C TYR A 5 -5.51 3.48 7.10
N GLY A 6 -4.25 3.16 7.28
CA GLY A 6 -3.29 4.02 7.96
C GLY A 6 -2.00 4.16 7.15
N VAL A 7 -1.32 5.28 7.29
CA VAL A 7 0.01 5.50 6.75
C VAL A 7 1.05 5.59 7.86
N ILE A 8 2.22 5.02 7.61
CA ILE A 8 3.28 4.83 8.59
C ILE A 8 4.60 5.34 8.01
N LYS A 9 5.45 5.88 8.89
CA LYS A 9 6.85 6.16 8.59
C LYS A 9 7.71 5.05 9.17
N THR A 10 8.27 4.19 8.32
CA THR A 10 9.24 3.16 8.73
C THR A 10 10.68 3.60 8.45
N ASN A 11 11.64 3.13 9.24
CA ASN A 11 13.07 3.48 9.13
C ASN A 11 13.90 2.45 8.35
N GLY A 12 13.31 1.36 7.85
CA GLY A 12 13.99 0.31 7.10
C GLY A 12 14.53 0.78 5.74
N PHE A 13 15.43 -0.02 5.15
CA PHE A 13 16.05 0.25 3.85
C PHE A 13 15.00 0.49 2.74
N PHE A 14 13.99 -0.38 2.63
CA PHE A 14 12.90 -0.24 1.66
C PHE A 14 12.06 1.02 1.90
N GLY A 15 11.84 1.37 3.17
CA GLY A 15 11.15 2.60 3.51
C GLY A 15 11.91 3.86 3.06
N LYS A 16 13.24 3.84 3.14
CA LYS A 16 14.10 4.94 2.65
C LYS A 16 14.00 5.06 1.12
N LEU A 17 14.01 3.93 0.42
CA LEU A 17 13.92 3.89 -1.05
C LEU A 17 12.56 4.43 -1.53
N ILE A 18 11.47 4.03 -0.90
CA ILE A 18 10.12 4.52 -1.21
C ILE A 18 10.03 6.04 -0.96
N ARG A 19 10.54 6.54 0.17
CA ARG A 19 10.55 7.98 0.47
C ARG A 19 11.32 8.80 -0.56
N LEU A 20 12.49 8.30 -1.00
CA LEU A 20 13.29 8.96 -2.03
C LEU A 20 12.54 9.02 -3.37
N GLY A 21 11.90 7.92 -3.75
CA GLY A 21 11.14 7.85 -5.00
C GLY A 21 9.82 8.64 -4.97
N THR A 22 9.13 8.72 -3.84
CA THR A 22 7.81 9.39 -3.74
C THR A 22 7.88 10.82 -3.19
N MET A 23 9.06 11.28 -2.78
CA MET A 23 9.26 12.55 -2.06
C MET A 23 8.31 12.76 -0.86
N SER A 24 7.79 11.66 -0.31
CA SER A 24 6.87 11.64 0.83
C SER A 24 7.59 11.15 2.09
N ARG A 25 7.23 11.73 3.24
CA ARG A 25 7.67 11.21 4.54
C ARG A 25 7.02 9.86 4.89
N TRP A 26 5.89 9.55 4.28
CA TRP A 26 5.14 8.32 4.46
C TRP A 26 5.61 7.28 3.45
N ASN A 27 5.88 6.07 3.91
CA ASN A 27 6.51 5.03 3.08
C ASN A 27 5.89 3.65 3.25
N HIS A 28 4.85 3.54 4.06
CA HIS A 28 4.14 2.29 4.28
C HIS A 28 2.66 2.56 4.51
N ALA A 29 1.81 1.60 4.14
CA ALA A 29 0.37 1.69 4.29
C ALA A 29 -0.20 0.35 4.78
N VAL A 30 -1.25 0.42 5.58
CA VAL A 30 -1.87 -0.72 6.27
C VAL A 30 -3.39 -0.59 6.29
N ILE A 31 -4.10 -1.69 6.53
CA ILE A 31 -5.56 -1.70 6.76
C ILE A 31 -5.88 -2.33 8.10
N ALA A 32 -6.63 -1.65 8.95
CA ALA A 32 -7.14 -2.21 10.20
C ALA A 32 -8.23 -3.25 9.94
N ILE A 33 -8.05 -4.44 10.49
CA ILE A 33 -9.03 -5.53 10.42
C ILE A 33 -9.70 -5.82 11.77
N SER A 34 -9.23 -5.16 12.82
CA SER A 34 -9.83 -5.08 14.15
C SER A 34 -9.22 -3.90 14.91
N ASP A 35 -9.54 -3.76 16.19
CA ASP A 35 -8.94 -2.73 17.05
C ASP A 35 -7.48 -3.04 17.45
N THR A 36 -7.01 -4.27 17.21
CA THR A 36 -5.64 -4.70 17.57
C THR A 36 -4.82 -5.23 16.39
N LYS A 37 -5.46 -5.55 15.26
CA LYS A 37 -4.81 -6.19 14.11
C LYS A 37 -4.98 -5.40 12.82
N LEU A 38 -3.96 -5.48 11.99
CA LEU A 38 -3.95 -4.90 10.65
C LEU A 38 -3.45 -5.91 9.61
N VAL A 39 -3.75 -5.66 8.35
CA VAL A 39 -3.16 -6.34 7.18
C VAL A 39 -2.22 -5.37 6.50
N GLU A 40 -1.07 -5.87 6.12
CA GLU A 40 -0.03 -5.10 5.44
C GLU A 40 0.72 -5.93 4.39
N ALA A 41 1.24 -5.28 3.35
CA ALA A 41 2.14 -5.90 2.40
C ALA A 41 3.59 -5.58 2.77
N THR A 42 4.36 -6.61 3.08
CA THR A 42 5.77 -6.54 3.50
C THR A 42 6.64 -7.36 2.55
N PRO A 43 7.99 -7.28 2.63
CA PRO A 43 8.86 -8.16 1.86
C PRO A 43 8.60 -9.66 2.04
N ARG A 44 7.91 -10.06 3.09
CA ARG A 44 7.49 -11.46 3.33
C ARG A 44 6.18 -11.82 2.62
N GLY A 45 5.50 -10.85 1.99
CA GLY A 45 4.18 -10.96 1.42
C GLY A 45 3.14 -10.17 2.21
N VAL A 46 1.87 -10.40 1.89
CA VAL A 46 0.74 -9.83 2.63
C VAL A 46 0.52 -10.65 3.90
N ILE A 47 0.61 -9.99 5.05
CA ILE A 47 0.55 -10.60 6.38
C ILE A 47 -0.41 -9.87 7.31
N ILE A 48 -0.77 -10.52 8.41
CA ILE A 48 -1.45 -9.89 9.55
C ILE A 48 -0.40 -9.54 10.61
N SER A 49 -0.42 -8.29 11.09
CA SER A 49 0.44 -7.79 12.16
C SER A 49 -0.39 -7.14 13.27
N GLN A 50 0.24 -6.88 14.42
CA GLN A 50 -0.38 -6.16 15.52
C GLN A 50 -0.24 -4.65 15.32
N ILE A 51 -1.28 -3.89 15.61
CA ILE A 51 -1.24 -2.42 15.58
C ILE A 51 -0.17 -1.88 16.55
N SER A 52 0.03 -2.58 17.68
CA SER A 52 1.03 -2.22 18.70
C SER A 52 2.48 -2.30 18.24
N GLU A 53 2.77 -2.95 17.10
CA GLU A 53 4.11 -2.99 16.51
C GLU A 53 4.53 -1.63 15.91
N TYR A 54 3.58 -0.72 15.72
CA TYR A 54 3.78 0.59 15.12
C TYR A 54 3.53 1.71 16.12
N PRO A 55 4.54 2.50 16.50
CA PRO A 55 4.40 3.54 17.51
C PRO A 55 3.50 4.70 17.07
N LEU A 56 3.38 4.91 15.76
CA LEU A 56 2.56 5.98 15.19
C LEU A 56 1.99 5.56 13.84
N ILE A 57 0.67 5.58 13.74
CA ILE A 57 -0.08 5.39 12.50
C ILE A 57 -1.01 6.58 12.31
N ALA A 58 -0.90 7.26 11.17
CA ALA A 58 -1.90 8.27 10.79
C ALA A 58 -3.07 7.54 10.10
N TRP A 59 -4.20 7.47 10.78
CA TRP A 59 -5.39 6.77 10.32
C TRP A 59 -6.30 7.69 9.52
N ASN A 60 -6.88 7.16 8.46
CA ASN A 60 -8.02 7.73 7.76
C ASN A 60 -9.28 7.53 8.62
N GLN A 61 -9.74 8.59 9.28
CA GLN A 61 -10.91 8.53 10.18
C GLN A 61 -12.16 9.19 9.60
N HIS A 62 -12.03 9.93 8.52
CA HIS A 62 -13.04 10.89 8.06
C HIS A 62 -13.80 10.46 6.78
N GLU A 63 -13.40 9.37 6.12
CA GLU A 63 -14.15 8.90 4.97
C GLU A 63 -15.47 8.24 5.38
N ASP A 64 -16.57 8.71 4.78
CA ASP A 64 -17.88 8.08 4.90
C ASP A 64 -17.91 6.82 4.01
N ILE A 65 -17.45 5.70 4.57
CA ILE A 65 -17.40 4.41 3.90
C ILE A 65 -18.56 3.56 4.41
N LYS A 66 -19.45 3.20 3.51
CA LYS A 66 -20.69 2.46 3.83
C LYS A 66 -20.43 1.07 4.38
N ASP A 67 -19.38 0.39 3.92
CA ASP A 67 -19.08 -1.01 4.32
C ASP A 67 -17.61 -1.22 4.65
N ARG A 68 -17.25 -0.90 5.89
CA ARG A 68 -15.90 -1.11 6.42
C ARG A 68 -15.57 -2.59 6.64
N GLN A 69 -16.59 -3.42 6.85
CA GLN A 69 -16.42 -4.86 7.00
C GLN A 69 -15.96 -5.47 5.67
N LEU A 70 -16.54 -5.04 4.54
CA LEU A 70 -16.14 -5.49 3.21
C LEU A 70 -14.66 -5.21 2.93
N ILE A 71 -14.17 -4.01 3.30
CA ILE A 71 -12.74 -3.66 3.17
C ILE A 71 -11.87 -4.62 3.98
N ALA A 72 -12.23 -4.84 5.25
CA ALA A 72 -11.45 -5.70 6.15
C ALA A 72 -11.43 -7.16 5.69
N ASP A 73 -12.55 -7.68 5.21
CA ASP A 73 -12.66 -9.06 4.75
C ASP A 73 -11.92 -9.26 3.42
N TYR A 74 -11.97 -8.29 2.52
CA TYR A 74 -11.17 -8.34 1.30
C TYR A 74 -9.66 -8.25 1.63
N ALA A 75 -9.24 -7.39 2.56
CA ALA A 75 -7.85 -7.34 3.01
C ALA A 75 -7.38 -8.69 3.57
N LYS A 76 -8.20 -9.37 4.38
CA LYS A 76 -7.88 -10.71 4.89
C LYS A 76 -7.75 -11.74 3.76
N SER A 77 -8.57 -11.66 2.71
CA SER A 77 -8.52 -12.58 1.56
C SER A 77 -7.23 -12.46 0.76
N LEU A 78 -6.52 -11.34 0.86
CA LEU A 78 -5.24 -11.11 0.20
C LEU A 78 -4.04 -11.62 0.99
N VAL A 79 -4.21 -12.06 2.25
CA VAL A 79 -3.14 -12.62 3.08
C VAL A 79 -2.50 -13.83 2.40
N GLY A 80 -1.16 -13.88 2.43
CA GLY A 80 -0.37 -14.92 1.74
C GLY A 80 0.01 -14.58 0.29
N LYS A 81 -0.52 -13.50 -0.29
CA LYS A 81 -0.07 -13.05 -1.61
C LYS A 81 1.37 -12.55 -1.55
N PRO A 82 2.18 -12.75 -2.60
CA PRO A 82 3.57 -12.31 -2.63
C PRO A 82 3.67 -10.78 -2.67
N TYR A 83 4.85 -10.26 -2.31
CA TYR A 83 5.16 -8.83 -2.36
C TYR A 83 5.61 -8.39 -3.75
N GLY A 84 5.10 -7.23 -4.19
CA GLY A 84 5.38 -6.65 -5.51
C GLY A 84 6.70 -5.90 -5.60
N PHE A 85 7.85 -6.57 -5.46
CA PHE A 85 9.15 -5.91 -5.59
C PHE A 85 9.36 -5.25 -6.95
N GLY A 86 8.92 -5.89 -8.04
CA GLY A 86 8.99 -5.35 -9.39
C GLY A 86 8.16 -4.07 -9.54
N ASP A 87 7.02 -4.02 -8.90
CA ASP A 87 6.10 -2.88 -8.98
C ASP A 87 6.65 -1.67 -8.22
N ILE A 88 7.34 -1.86 -7.08
CA ILE A 88 8.04 -0.78 -6.38
C ILE A 88 9.17 -0.21 -7.25
N LEU A 89 9.97 -1.06 -7.85
CA LEU A 89 11.06 -0.62 -8.71
C LEU A 89 10.53 0.15 -9.92
N ASN A 90 9.47 -0.35 -10.56
CA ASN A 90 8.81 0.33 -11.67
C ASN A 90 8.21 1.68 -11.24
N LEU A 91 7.55 1.72 -10.09
CA LEU A 91 6.98 2.96 -9.55
C LEU A 91 8.09 3.98 -9.26
N ALA A 92 9.18 3.58 -8.59
CA ALA A 92 10.31 4.45 -8.28
C ALA A 92 10.97 5.01 -9.56
N LEU A 93 11.20 4.16 -10.57
CA LEU A 93 11.80 4.58 -11.84
C LEU A 93 10.90 5.54 -12.63
N ARG A 94 9.58 5.34 -12.62
CA ARG A 94 8.62 6.27 -13.23
C ARG A 94 8.63 7.63 -12.55
N ILE A 95 8.66 7.68 -11.22
CA ILE A 95 8.70 8.92 -10.45
C ILE A 95 10.01 9.69 -10.71
N LEU A 96 11.13 8.98 -10.84
CA LEU A 96 12.43 9.57 -11.20
C LEU A 96 12.55 10.00 -12.69
N GLY A 97 11.49 9.82 -13.49
CA GLY A 97 11.48 10.18 -14.90
C GLY A 97 12.40 9.32 -15.77
N LEU A 98 12.93 8.23 -15.22
CA LEU A 98 13.76 7.30 -15.96
C LEU A 98 12.85 6.41 -16.83
N LYS A 99 12.83 6.69 -18.14
CA LYS A 99 12.24 5.74 -19.10
C LYS A 99 13.09 4.47 -19.06
N ILE A 100 12.54 3.41 -18.46
CA ILE A 100 13.19 2.11 -18.48
C ILE A 100 13.30 1.69 -19.94
N ILE A 101 14.53 1.50 -20.39
CA ILE A 101 14.81 0.71 -21.58
C ILE A 101 14.21 -0.67 -21.28
N SER A 102 13.08 -0.96 -21.92
CA SER A 102 12.33 -2.19 -21.75
C SER A 102 13.15 -3.36 -22.29
N ASN A 103 14.07 -3.86 -21.49
CA ASN A 103 14.63 -5.18 -21.73
C ASN A 103 13.59 -6.20 -21.26
N THR A 104 12.74 -6.59 -22.19
CA THR A 104 11.48 -7.31 -22.01
C THR A 104 11.62 -8.58 -21.18
N ARG A 105 12.73 -9.33 -21.29
CA ARG A 105 12.92 -10.61 -20.59
C ARG A 105 13.12 -10.49 -19.07
N PHE A 106 13.82 -9.46 -18.61
CA PHE A 106 14.00 -9.24 -17.16
C PHE A 106 12.70 -8.73 -16.52
N MET A 107 11.97 -7.89 -17.22
CA MET A 107 10.66 -7.38 -16.77
C MET A 107 9.58 -8.47 -16.81
N GLU A 108 9.60 -9.36 -17.80
CA GLU A 108 8.74 -10.53 -17.83
C GLU A 108 9.01 -11.49 -16.67
N TYR A 109 10.27 -11.72 -16.32
CA TYR A 109 10.63 -12.53 -15.15
C TYR A 109 10.15 -11.93 -13.82
N LEU A 110 10.21 -10.59 -13.66
CA LEU A 110 9.67 -9.88 -12.50
C LEU A 110 8.13 -9.81 -12.52
N ALA A 111 7.51 -9.72 -13.71
CA ALA A 111 6.06 -9.67 -13.87
C ALA A 111 5.37 -11.03 -13.65
N VAL A 112 6.08 -12.14 -13.77
CA VAL A 112 5.54 -13.50 -13.54
C VAL A 112 5.15 -13.74 -12.07
N LYS A 113 5.67 -12.95 -11.12
CA LYS A 113 5.19 -12.91 -9.73
C LYS A 113 4.59 -11.53 -9.43
N ARG A 114 3.44 -11.23 -10.01
CA ARG A 114 2.66 -10.05 -9.62
C ARG A 114 2.36 -10.13 -8.12
N GLY A 115 3.16 -9.42 -7.36
CA GLY A 115 2.94 -9.22 -5.94
C GLY A 115 2.16 -7.93 -5.69
N ILE A 116 1.76 -7.72 -4.46
CA ILE A 116 1.02 -6.53 -4.01
C ILE A 116 1.97 -5.64 -3.20
N ILE A 117 2.02 -4.33 -3.49
CA ILE A 117 2.70 -3.35 -2.63
C ILE A 117 1.73 -2.77 -1.60
N CYS A 118 2.26 -2.14 -0.55
CA CYS A 118 1.46 -1.72 0.61
C CYS A 118 0.34 -0.71 0.26
N SER A 119 0.61 0.27 -0.59
CA SER A 119 -0.41 1.24 -1.02
C SER A 119 -1.39 0.66 -2.04
N GLU A 120 -0.95 -0.26 -2.89
CA GLU A 120 -1.83 -0.99 -3.80
C GLU A 120 -2.81 -1.88 -3.02
N LEU A 121 -2.35 -2.53 -1.93
CA LEU A 121 -3.22 -3.29 -1.03
C LEU A 121 -4.39 -2.44 -0.54
N VAL A 122 -4.10 -1.23 -0.08
CA VAL A 122 -5.14 -0.27 0.36
C VAL A 122 -6.07 0.08 -0.78
N ALA A 123 -5.52 0.45 -1.95
CA ALA A 123 -6.32 0.86 -3.09
C ALA A 123 -7.26 -0.24 -3.57
N LEU A 124 -6.77 -1.48 -3.69
CA LEU A 124 -7.59 -2.63 -4.08
C LEU A 124 -8.74 -2.90 -3.10
N CYS A 125 -8.47 -2.80 -1.79
CA CYS A 125 -9.49 -3.02 -0.76
C CYS A 125 -10.58 -1.95 -0.80
N TYR A 126 -10.21 -0.71 -1.03
CA TYR A 126 -11.13 0.42 -1.13
C TYR A 126 -11.92 0.41 -2.45
N GLU A 127 -11.26 0.10 -3.57
CA GLU A 127 -11.94 -0.10 -4.87
C GLU A 127 -12.98 -1.22 -4.78
N HIS A 128 -12.67 -2.31 -4.07
CA HIS A 128 -13.63 -3.40 -3.83
C HIS A 128 -14.88 -2.93 -3.05
N ALA A 129 -14.73 -1.92 -2.19
CA ALA A 129 -15.84 -1.29 -1.48
C ALA A 129 -16.45 -0.09 -2.24
N GLY A 130 -16.10 0.10 -3.52
CA GLY A 130 -16.64 1.15 -4.38
C GLY A 130 -16.00 2.55 -4.20
N VAL A 131 -14.86 2.63 -3.51
CA VAL A 131 -14.13 3.89 -3.28
C VAL A 131 -12.93 3.99 -4.22
N SER A 132 -12.91 5.02 -5.09
CA SER A 132 -11.82 5.24 -6.06
C SER A 132 -10.78 6.24 -5.55
N PHE A 133 -9.51 5.99 -5.89
CA PHE A 133 -8.40 6.93 -5.68
C PHE A 133 -8.07 7.78 -6.91
N ASN A 134 -8.95 7.82 -7.93
CA ASN A 134 -8.78 8.56 -9.18
C ASN A 134 -7.52 8.18 -9.99
N LYS A 135 -6.91 7.05 -9.69
CA LYS A 135 -5.79 6.44 -10.41
C LYS A 135 -5.81 4.92 -10.21
N PRO A 136 -5.22 4.14 -11.11
CA PRO A 136 -5.12 2.69 -10.95
C PRO A 136 -4.44 2.29 -9.63
N ALA A 137 -4.91 1.24 -8.96
CA ALA A 137 -4.42 0.79 -7.64
C ALA A 137 -2.89 0.65 -7.57
N HIS A 138 -2.26 0.09 -8.61
CA HIS A 138 -0.80 -0.11 -8.68
C HIS A 138 0.02 1.19 -8.84
N LEU A 139 -0.63 2.34 -9.05
CA LEU A 139 0.00 3.66 -9.11
C LEU A 139 -0.26 4.50 -7.86
N VAL A 140 -1.08 4.03 -6.94
CA VAL A 140 -1.32 4.69 -5.65
C VAL A 140 -0.07 4.57 -4.79
N THR A 141 0.37 5.69 -4.23
CA THR A 141 1.54 5.78 -3.34
C THR A 141 1.12 6.01 -1.88
N PRO A 142 1.97 5.71 -0.88
CA PRO A 142 1.69 6.09 0.50
C PRO A 142 1.54 7.62 0.69
N GLY A 143 2.16 8.43 -0.20
CA GLY A 143 1.99 9.87 -0.23
C GLY A 143 0.58 10.28 -0.62
N ASP A 144 0.03 9.70 -1.69
CA ASP A 144 -1.35 9.95 -2.14
C ASP A 144 -2.37 9.62 -1.05
N LEU A 145 -2.15 8.51 -0.34
CA LEU A 145 -2.99 8.10 0.78
C LEU A 145 -2.91 9.10 1.95
N ALA A 146 -1.70 9.61 2.22
CA ALA A 146 -1.49 10.60 3.29
C ALA A 146 -2.14 11.95 2.96
N GLU A 147 -2.07 12.42 1.72
CA GLU A 147 -2.73 13.64 1.27
C GLU A 147 -4.24 13.57 1.52
N ARG A 148 -4.85 12.42 1.21
CA ARG A 148 -6.28 12.20 1.45
C ARG A 148 -6.65 12.19 2.94
N ILE A 149 -5.73 11.85 3.85
CA ILE A 149 -5.95 11.96 5.31
C ILE A 149 -5.89 13.42 5.79
N ILE A 150 -5.01 14.23 5.19
CA ILE A 150 -4.70 15.58 5.66
C ILE A 150 -5.71 16.62 5.16
N TYR A 151 -6.26 16.43 3.97
CA TYR A 151 -7.11 17.39 3.28
C TYR A 151 -8.61 17.03 3.29
N GLN A 152 -9.02 16.07 4.10
CA GLN A 152 -10.41 15.79 4.44
C GLN A 152 -10.75 16.32 5.83
#